data_c3938bab1ac322967acbc5bebd73a8ef
#
_entry.id   c3938bab1ac322967acbc5bebd73a8ef
#
_cell.length_a   1.000
_cell.length_b   1.000
_cell.length_c   1.000
_cell.angle_alpha   90.00
_cell.angle_beta   90.00
_cell.angle_gamma   90.00
#
_symmetry.space_group_name_H-M   'P 1'
#
loop_
_entity.id
_entity.type
_entity.pdbx_description
1 polymer ?
#
loop_
_entity_poly.entity_id
_entity_poly.type
_entity_poly.pdbx_seq_one_letter_code
_entity_poly.pdbx_strand_id
1 'polypeptide(L)'
;HEDPRRQRQMCIRDRPSKVEAVKSAISSVGVSGATILDARGFGSTKGHTDSYRGAQYQVDTNPKAMLQVACKDESVNDIIEAVRSVANTNTIGDGKIFITELLDVIRIRTGETGEGAINGEY
;
A
#
# COMPACT_ATOMS: atom_id res chain seq x y z
N HIS A 1 -7.65 -22.54 -13.28
CA HIS A 1 -8.45 -21.61 -14.09
C HIS A 1 -8.91 -20.43 -13.27
N GLU A 2 -8.51 -19.24 -13.65
CA GLU A 2 -8.87 -18.04 -12.93
C GLU A 2 -10.09 -17.36 -13.55
N ASP A 3 -10.96 -16.87 -12.67
CA ASP A 3 -12.07 -16.03 -13.09
C ASP A 3 -11.48 -14.67 -13.51
N PRO A 4 -11.71 -14.20 -14.75
CA PRO A 4 -11.19 -12.90 -15.20
C PRO A 4 -11.78 -11.71 -14.43
N ARG A 5 -12.84 -11.94 -13.63
CA ARG A 5 -13.44 -10.90 -12.80
C ARG A 5 -12.87 -10.87 -11.39
N ARG A 6 -11.87 -11.70 -11.10
CA ARG A 6 -11.26 -11.72 -9.76
C ARG A 6 -10.60 -10.40 -9.46
N GLN A 7 -10.71 -10.04 -8.20
CA GLN A 7 -10.20 -8.78 -7.68
C GLN A 7 -9.25 -9.02 -6.53
N ARG A 8 -8.32 -8.11 -6.37
CA ARG A 8 -7.29 -8.19 -5.33
C ARG A 8 -7.29 -6.94 -4.51
N GLN A 9 -6.98 -7.09 -3.23
CA GLN A 9 -6.59 -5.98 -2.39
C GLN A 9 -5.08 -6.01 -2.25
N MET A 10 -4.45 -4.88 -2.52
CA MET A 10 -3.02 -4.71 -2.30
C MET A 10 -2.81 -3.75 -1.14
N CYS A 11 -1.98 -4.17 -0.19
CA CYS A 11 -1.56 -3.31 0.91
C CYS A 11 -0.08 -3.03 0.72
N ILE A 12 0.23 -1.82 0.32
CA ILE A 12 1.59 -1.36 0.06
C ILE A 12 2.09 -0.68 1.32
N ARG A 13 3.10 -1.29 1.96
CA ARG A 13 3.69 -0.75 3.20
C ARG A 13 5.09 -0.32 2.91
N ASP A 14 5.32 0.99 2.89
CA ASP A 14 6.60 1.56 2.49
C ASP A 14 6.99 2.71 3.40
N ARG A 15 8.09 3.39 3.04
CA ARG A 15 8.54 4.57 3.78
C ARG A 15 7.57 5.72 3.57
N PRO A 16 7.25 6.50 4.62
CA PRO A 16 6.39 7.68 4.46
C PRO A 16 6.91 8.66 3.40
N SER A 17 8.22 8.75 3.25
CA SER A 17 8.83 9.65 2.26
C SER A 17 8.56 9.24 0.82
N LYS A 18 8.08 8.02 0.59
CA LYS A 18 7.81 7.51 -0.76
C LYS A 18 6.34 7.59 -1.16
N VAL A 19 5.45 8.01 -0.26
CA VAL A 19 4.01 8.00 -0.49
C VAL A 19 3.62 8.74 -1.77
N GLU A 20 4.12 9.96 -1.96
CA GLU A 20 3.74 10.73 -3.14
C GLU A 20 4.25 10.11 -4.43
N ALA A 21 5.46 9.57 -4.42
CA ALA A 21 6.01 8.87 -5.58
C ALA A 21 5.21 7.60 -5.89
N VAL A 22 4.82 6.84 -4.87
CA VAL A 22 4.01 5.63 -5.05
C VAL A 22 2.62 5.99 -5.58
N LYS A 23 1.98 7.02 -5.03
CA LYS A 23 0.68 7.49 -5.54
C LYS A 23 0.75 7.83 -7.03
N SER A 24 1.76 8.59 -7.43
CA SER A 24 1.94 8.96 -8.84
C SER A 24 2.19 7.73 -9.71
N ALA A 25 3.01 6.81 -9.23
CA ALA A 25 3.34 5.60 -9.98
C ALA A 25 2.12 4.71 -10.21
N ILE A 26 1.34 4.44 -9.18
CA ILE A 26 0.15 3.58 -9.32
C ILE A 26 -0.94 4.28 -10.13
N SER A 27 -1.05 5.59 -10.03
CA SER A 27 -1.99 6.35 -10.87
C SER A 27 -1.64 6.22 -12.36
N SER A 28 -0.37 6.18 -12.68
CA SER A 28 0.08 6.06 -14.07
C SER A 28 -0.27 4.72 -14.70
N VAL A 29 -0.54 3.71 -13.90
CA VAL A 29 -0.96 2.38 -14.39
C VAL A 29 -2.44 2.10 -14.15
N GLY A 30 -3.22 3.15 -13.93
CA GLY A 30 -4.67 3.08 -13.94
C GLY A 30 -5.37 2.99 -12.59
N VAL A 31 -4.64 3.09 -11.49
CA VAL A 31 -5.27 3.11 -10.17
C VAL A 31 -5.90 4.48 -9.94
N SER A 32 -7.21 4.50 -9.73
CA SER A 32 -7.96 5.75 -9.61
C SER A 32 -8.17 6.21 -8.17
N GLY A 33 -7.86 5.38 -7.19
CA GLY A 33 -7.99 5.76 -5.79
C GLY A 33 -7.31 4.76 -4.87
N ALA A 34 -7.00 5.22 -3.68
CA ALA A 34 -6.38 4.41 -2.66
C ALA A 34 -6.69 5.01 -1.29
N THR A 35 -6.62 4.17 -0.27
CA THR A 35 -6.72 4.62 1.12
C THR A 35 -5.32 4.66 1.71
N ILE A 36 -4.97 5.76 2.35
CA ILE A 36 -3.65 5.94 2.95
C ILE A 36 -3.80 5.98 4.45
N LEU A 37 -2.98 5.17 5.13
CA LEU A 37 -2.95 5.12 6.59
C LEU A 37 -1.52 5.29 7.06
N ASP A 38 -1.37 5.97 8.19
CA ASP A 38 -0.11 5.99 8.90
C ASP A 38 -0.01 4.72 9.74
N ALA A 39 1.17 4.13 9.75
CA ALA A 39 1.41 2.88 10.44
C ALA A 39 2.79 2.88 11.09
N ARG A 40 3.04 1.88 11.90
CA ARG A 40 4.36 1.63 12.47
C ARG A 40 4.74 0.21 12.16
N GLY A 41 6.02 0.01 11.89
CA GLY A 41 6.54 -1.32 11.64
C GLY A 41 7.79 -1.58 12.45
N PHE A 42 8.05 -2.85 12.74
CA PHE A 42 9.31 -3.27 13.30
C PHE A 42 9.78 -4.53 12.58
N GLY A 43 11.08 -4.76 12.65
CA GLY A 43 11.63 -5.91 11.95
C GLY A 43 13.16 -5.88 12.00
N SER A 44 13.79 -6.17 10.86
CA SER A 44 15.26 -6.24 10.78
C SER A 44 15.95 -4.90 10.96
N THR A 45 15.27 -3.80 10.64
CA THR A 45 15.81 -2.46 10.94
C THR A 45 15.59 -2.15 12.40
N LYS A 46 16.62 -1.60 13.04
CA LYS A 46 16.49 -1.15 14.42
C LYS A 46 15.69 0.15 14.45
N GLY A 47 14.93 0.33 15.52
CA GLY A 47 14.31 1.59 15.82
C GLY A 47 15.37 2.64 16.14
N HIS A 48 14.92 3.83 16.49
CA HIS A 48 15.80 4.92 16.86
C HIS A 48 15.75 5.14 18.38
N THR A 49 16.72 5.90 18.88
CA THR A 49 16.80 6.24 20.29
C THR A 49 16.33 7.68 20.48
N ASP A 50 15.36 7.87 21.35
CA ASP A 50 14.88 9.19 21.73
C ASP A 50 15.35 9.56 23.13
N SER A 51 15.46 10.87 23.38
CA SER A 51 15.76 11.40 24.71
C SER A 51 14.56 12.16 25.25
N TYR A 52 14.25 11.93 26.51
CA TYR A 52 13.20 12.65 27.20
C TYR A 52 13.61 12.87 28.65
N ARG A 53 13.70 14.13 29.07
CA ARG A 53 14.10 14.50 30.43
C ARG A 53 15.43 13.86 30.85
N GLY A 54 16.39 13.79 29.92
CA GLY A 54 17.69 13.22 30.20
C GLY A 54 17.77 11.70 30.16
N ALA A 55 16.66 11.01 29.96
CA ALA A 55 16.63 9.56 29.76
C ALA A 55 16.55 9.25 28.27
N GLN A 56 17.15 8.13 27.88
CA GLN A 56 17.09 7.64 26.51
C GLN A 56 16.16 6.45 26.41
N TYR A 57 15.37 6.42 25.37
CA TYR A 57 14.44 5.34 25.09
C TYR A 57 14.77 4.70 23.76
N GLN A 58 14.78 3.37 23.72
CA GLN A 58 14.84 2.63 22.47
C GLN A 58 13.45 2.63 21.85
N VAL A 59 13.33 3.18 20.66
CA VAL A 59 12.09 3.13 19.89
C VAL A 59 12.15 1.92 18.99
N ASP A 60 11.28 0.94 19.23
CA ASP A 60 11.31 -0.36 18.56
C ASP A 60 10.58 -0.36 17.22
N THR A 61 9.88 0.72 16.90
CA THR A 61 9.09 0.81 15.68
C THR A 61 9.53 2.00 14.84
N ASN A 62 9.36 1.87 13.54
CA ASN A 62 9.61 2.94 12.58
C ASN A 62 8.29 3.34 11.91
N PRO A 63 8.13 4.62 11.57
CA PRO A 63 6.94 5.05 10.83
C PRO A 63 6.92 4.42 9.44
N LYS A 64 5.74 4.01 9.03
CA LYS A 64 5.45 3.44 7.71
C LYS A 64 4.17 4.06 7.19
N ALA A 65 4.03 4.09 5.89
CA ALA A 65 2.77 4.43 5.25
C ALA A 65 2.17 3.15 4.67
N MET A 66 0.85 3.05 4.77
CA MET A 66 0.11 1.96 4.13
C MET A 66 -0.81 2.56 3.08
N LEU A 67 -0.70 2.04 1.86
CA LEU A 67 -1.66 2.37 0.80
C LEU A 67 -2.46 1.11 0.51
N GLN A 68 -3.76 1.20 0.64
CA GLN A 68 -4.67 0.09 0.33
C GLN A 68 -5.34 0.37 -1.00
N VAL A 69 -5.20 -0.58 -1.92
CA VAL A 69 -5.68 -0.46 -3.29
C VAL A 69 -6.52 -1.69 -3.62
N ALA A 70 -7.71 -1.46 -4.15
CA ALA A 70 -8.50 -2.52 -4.75
C ALA A 70 -8.25 -2.48 -6.26
N CYS A 71 -8.00 -3.62 -6.86
CA CYS A 71 -7.70 -3.69 -8.29
C CYS A 71 -8.19 -5.00 -8.90
N LYS A 72 -8.23 -5.04 -10.21
CA LYS A 72 -8.46 -6.27 -10.95
C LYS A 72 -7.23 -7.16 -10.84
N ASP A 73 -7.44 -8.46 -10.88
CA ASP A 73 -6.34 -9.41 -10.85
C ASP A 73 -5.31 -9.14 -11.95
N GLU A 74 -5.76 -8.80 -13.13
CA GLU A 74 -4.88 -8.53 -14.28
C GLU A 74 -4.00 -7.29 -14.11
N SER A 75 -4.33 -6.40 -13.18
CA SER A 75 -3.56 -5.16 -12.93
C SER A 75 -2.45 -5.35 -11.90
N VAL A 76 -2.42 -6.47 -11.20
CA VAL A 76 -1.51 -6.67 -10.06
C VAL A 76 -0.05 -6.50 -10.44
N ASN A 77 0.39 -7.13 -11.52
CA ASN A 77 1.80 -7.07 -11.91
C ASN A 77 2.24 -5.66 -12.31
N ASP A 78 1.38 -4.93 -13.02
CA ASP A 78 1.70 -3.54 -13.40
C ASP A 78 1.83 -2.64 -12.18
N ILE A 79 0.98 -2.85 -11.20
CA ILE A 79 1.03 -2.08 -9.94
C ILE A 79 2.31 -2.43 -9.17
N ILE A 80 2.66 -3.71 -9.08
CA ILE A 80 3.89 -4.14 -8.40
C ILE A 80 5.11 -3.48 -9.05
N GLU A 81 5.21 -3.51 -10.37
CA GLU A 81 6.33 -2.90 -11.08
C GLU A 81 6.39 -1.40 -10.86
N ALA A 82 5.24 -0.72 -10.91
CA ALA A 82 5.18 0.71 -10.68
C ALA A 82 5.66 1.08 -9.28
N VAL A 83 5.22 0.37 -8.26
CA VAL A 83 5.64 0.62 -6.87
C VAL A 83 7.13 0.35 -6.71
N ARG A 84 7.62 -0.77 -7.22
CA ARG A 84 9.05 -1.11 -7.07
C ARG A 84 9.95 -0.11 -7.77
N SER A 85 9.50 0.45 -8.88
CA SER A 85 10.32 1.41 -9.65
C SER A 85 10.64 2.68 -8.86
N VAL A 86 9.79 3.06 -7.91
CA VAL A 86 9.95 4.30 -7.13
C VAL A 86 10.28 4.05 -5.67
N ALA A 87 9.91 2.91 -5.12
CA ALA A 87 10.05 2.63 -3.69
C ALA A 87 11.27 1.74 -3.37
N ASN A 88 11.82 1.05 -4.35
CA ASN A 88 12.95 0.17 -4.12
C ASN A 88 14.27 0.96 -4.01
N THR A 89 14.92 0.89 -2.86
CA THR A 89 16.24 1.47 -2.64
C THR A 89 17.32 0.42 -2.42
N ASN A 90 16.95 -0.87 -2.55
CA ASN A 90 17.81 -2.03 -2.29
C ASN A 90 18.33 -2.06 -0.84
N THR A 91 17.57 -1.48 0.08
CA THR A 91 17.95 -1.46 1.50
C THR A 91 16.83 -2.01 2.36
N ILE A 92 17.19 -2.50 3.52
CA ILE A 92 16.22 -2.92 4.52
C ILE A 92 15.39 -1.70 4.92
N GLY A 93 14.08 -1.87 5.01
CA GLY A 93 13.16 -0.79 5.33
C GLY A 93 12.34 -0.28 4.15
N ASP A 94 12.59 -0.80 2.94
CA ASP A 94 11.77 -0.44 1.77
C ASP A 94 10.32 -0.88 1.92
N GLY A 95 10.06 -1.93 2.71
CA GLY A 95 8.72 -2.39 2.97
C GLY A 95 8.32 -3.58 2.12
N LYS A 96 7.02 -3.84 2.12
CA LYS A 96 6.46 -5.01 1.44
C LYS A 96 5.11 -4.66 0.84
N ILE A 97 4.72 -5.44 -0.15
CA ILE A 97 3.38 -5.40 -0.74
C ILE A 97 2.68 -6.69 -0.35
N PHE A 98 1.52 -6.57 0.27
CA PHE A 98 0.68 -7.72 0.62
C PHE A 98 -0.49 -7.76 -0.35
N ILE A 99 -0.76 -8.94 -0.87
CA ILE A 99 -1.80 -9.14 -1.87
C ILE A 99 -2.77 -10.18 -1.35
N THR A 100 -4.05 -9.81 -1.30
CA THR A 100 -5.11 -10.71 -0.88
C THR A 100 -6.22 -10.73 -1.90
N GLU A 101 -7.00 -11.80 -1.90
CA GLU A 101 -8.18 -11.89 -2.74
C GLU A 101 -9.31 -11.09 -2.11
N LEU A 102 -9.99 -10.26 -2.90
CA LEU A 102 -11.21 -9.59 -2.50
C LEU A 102 -12.40 -10.43 -2.92
N LEU A 103 -13.28 -10.71 -1.98
CA LEU A 103 -14.53 -11.41 -2.29
C LEU A 103 -15.47 -10.50 -3.08
N ASP A 104 -15.55 -9.24 -2.68
CA ASP A 104 -16.39 -8.26 -3.35
C ASP A 104 -15.99 -6.85 -2.95
N VAL A 105 -16.42 -5.89 -3.73
CA VAL A 105 -16.31 -4.45 -3.45
C VAL A 105 -17.67 -3.84 -3.72
N ILE A 106 -18.16 -3.04 -2.80
CA ILE A 106 -19.48 -2.42 -2.92
C ILE A 106 -19.32 -0.92 -2.77
N ARG A 107 -19.77 -0.17 -3.75
CA ARG A 107 -19.77 1.29 -3.67
C ARG A 107 -20.94 1.74 -2.80
N ILE A 108 -20.64 2.46 -1.74
CA ILE A 108 -21.67 2.84 -0.78
C ILE A 108 -22.75 3.72 -1.42
N ARG A 109 -22.35 4.67 -2.26
CA ARG A 109 -23.29 5.61 -2.86
C ARG A 109 -24.31 4.94 -3.79
N THR A 110 -23.85 4.00 -4.60
CA THR A 110 -24.67 3.44 -5.68
C THR A 110 -25.10 2.00 -5.46
N GLY A 111 -24.43 1.29 -4.54
CA GLY A 111 -24.63 -0.16 -4.39
C GLY A 111 -23.99 -0.99 -5.49
N GLU A 112 -23.25 -0.38 -6.42
CA GLU A 112 -22.51 -1.14 -7.43
C GLU A 112 -21.56 -2.12 -6.77
N THR A 113 -21.42 -3.29 -7.39
CA THR A 113 -20.53 -4.35 -6.89
C THR A 113 -19.48 -4.72 -7.92
N GLY A 114 -18.47 -5.45 -7.47
CA GLY A 114 -17.49 -6.05 -8.35
C GLY A 114 -16.59 -5.04 -9.04
N GLU A 115 -16.26 -5.34 -10.29
CA GLU A 115 -15.30 -4.56 -11.06
C GLU A 115 -15.73 -3.09 -11.22
N GLY A 116 -17.03 -2.85 -11.40
CA GLY A 116 -17.54 -1.49 -11.53
C GLY A 116 -17.39 -0.65 -10.27
N ALA A 117 -17.30 -1.28 -9.10
CA ALA A 117 -17.15 -0.58 -7.83
C ALA A 117 -15.70 -0.21 -7.50
N ILE A 118 -14.73 -0.80 -8.18
CA ILE A 118 -13.30 -0.55 -7.92
C ILE A 118 -12.88 0.83 -8.39
N ASN A 119 -13.39 1.25 -9.54
CA ASN A 119 -12.96 2.50 -10.17
C ASN A 119 -13.78 3.69 -9.65
N GLY A 120 -13.14 4.87 -9.69
CA GLY A 120 -13.82 6.13 -9.44
C GLY A 120 -13.71 6.59 -8.01
N GLU A 121 -14.85 6.92 -7.39
CA GLU A 121 -14.87 7.58 -6.09
C GLU A 121 -14.41 6.69 -4.94
N TYR A 122 -13.77 7.30 -4.01
CA TYR A 122 -13.31 6.71 -2.76
C TYR A 122 -13.95 7.41 -1.58
#